data_e175e9873462489f292100c15bd6cbfa
#
_entry.id   e175e9873462489f292100c15bd6cbfa
#
_cell.length_a   1.000
_cell.length_b   1.000
_cell.length_c   1.000
_cell.angle_alpha   90.00
_cell.angle_beta   90.00
_cell.angle_gamma   90.00
#
_symmetry.space_group_name_H-M   'P 1'
#
loop_
_entity.id
_entity.type
_entity.pdbx_description
1 polymer ?
#
loop_
_entity_poly.entity_id
_entity_poly.type
_entity_poly.pdbx_seq_one_letter_code
_entity_poly.pdbx_strand_id
1 'polypeptide(L)'
;VLRAALREPREHLVGRGVDPALAQRFVLQSLMCLFAEDIGLLDKYFFARLLDDCTTPEQSFDLIGALFVEMNTPGKTAGGRFKGVDYFNGGLFREPARIELAADELDLLKNAAAFDWRFVRPEIFGTIFEHSLGSTQRHAFGAHFTSPVDIMKIVGPTIVAPWREQIDSAKTLKRLEELLARLENFRVLDPACGSGNFLCIAYRELKRLEARIYE
;
A
#
# COMPACT_ATOMS: atom_id res chain seq x y z
N VAL A 1 10.54 -10.96 -8.99
CA VAL A 1 11.01 -10.24 -7.80
C VAL A 1 9.90 -10.15 -6.76
N LEU A 2 8.79 -9.47 -7.00
CA LEU A 2 7.70 -9.23 -6.01
C LEU A 2 7.13 -10.54 -5.43
N ARG A 3 6.88 -11.56 -6.26
CA ARG A 3 6.40 -12.86 -5.78
C ARG A 3 7.44 -13.57 -4.89
N ALA A 4 8.72 -13.48 -5.20
CA ALA A 4 9.79 -14.02 -4.38
C ALA A 4 9.87 -13.29 -3.04
N ALA A 5 9.90 -11.95 -3.04
CA ALA A 5 9.92 -11.12 -1.84
C ALA A 5 8.76 -11.37 -0.85
N LEU A 6 7.64 -11.90 -1.35
CA LEU A 6 6.47 -12.26 -0.54
C LEU A 6 6.46 -13.71 -0.09
N ARG A 7 6.75 -14.60 -1.05
CA ARG A 7 6.56 -16.03 -0.87
C ARG A 7 7.68 -16.64 -0.05
N GLU A 8 8.92 -16.32 -0.38
CA GLU A 8 10.08 -16.94 0.25
C GLU A 8 10.16 -16.65 1.76
N PRO A 9 10.09 -15.38 2.23
CA PRO A 9 10.11 -15.12 3.68
C PRO A 9 8.95 -15.79 4.42
N ARG A 10 7.75 -15.81 3.82
CA ARG A 10 6.60 -16.46 4.43
C ARG A 10 6.77 -17.98 4.52
N GLU A 11 7.26 -18.62 3.47
CA GLU A 11 7.47 -20.08 3.44
C GLU A 11 8.54 -20.51 4.45
N HIS A 12 9.62 -19.73 4.62
CA HIS A 12 10.65 -19.97 5.63
C HIS A 12 10.07 -19.88 7.04
N LEU A 13 9.35 -18.78 7.37
CA LEU A 13 8.72 -18.60 8.67
C LEU A 13 7.73 -19.72 9.00
N VAL A 14 6.86 -20.09 8.08
CA VAL A 14 5.90 -21.18 8.27
C VAL A 14 6.60 -22.53 8.38
N GLY A 15 7.63 -22.78 7.58
CA GLY A 15 8.45 -24.00 7.65
C GLY A 15 9.14 -24.19 8.98
N ARG A 16 9.50 -23.08 9.67
CA ARG A 16 10.07 -23.07 11.03
C ARG A 16 9.01 -23.20 12.15
N GLY A 17 7.73 -23.23 11.79
CA GLY A 17 6.63 -23.39 12.75
C GLY A 17 5.98 -22.09 13.23
N VAL A 18 6.28 -20.95 12.60
CA VAL A 18 5.54 -19.70 12.87
C VAL A 18 4.12 -19.83 12.34
N ASP A 19 3.15 -19.33 13.10
CA ASP A 19 1.74 -19.33 12.69
C ASP A 19 1.59 -18.68 11.30
N PRO A 20 0.90 -19.34 10.35
CA PRO A 20 0.79 -18.85 8.97
C PRO A 20 0.14 -17.47 8.84
N ALA A 21 -0.79 -17.12 9.74
CA ALA A 21 -1.45 -15.80 9.70
C ALA A 21 -0.51 -14.71 10.24
N LEU A 22 0.27 -15.03 11.29
CA LEU A 22 1.30 -14.13 11.82
C LEU A 22 2.43 -13.91 10.81
N ALA A 23 2.95 -14.98 10.19
CA ALA A 23 4.00 -14.90 9.17
C ALA A 23 3.55 -14.04 7.98
N GLN A 24 2.33 -14.26 7.50
CA GLN A 24 1.75 -13.47 6.43
C GLN A 24 1.61 -12.00 6.78
N ARG A 25 1.08 -11.69 7.97
CA ARG A 25 0.92 -10.31 8.46
C ARG A 25 2.27 -9.62 8.56
N PHE A 26 3.26 -10.27 9.14
CA PHE A 26 4.63 -9.75 9.26
C PHE A 26 5.22 -9.39 7.90
N VAL A 27 5.16 -10.29 6.93
CA VAL A 27 5.68 -10.05 5.57
C VAL A 27 4.95 -8.88 4.90
N LEU A 28 3.62 -8.78 5.03
CA LEU A 28 2.85 -7.68 4.45
C LEU A 28 3.19 -6.33 5.10
N GLN A 29 3.35 -6.28 6.42
CA GLN A 29 3.76 -5.09 7.14
C GLN A 29 5.17 -4.65 6.75
N SER A 30 6.11 -5.60 6.64
CA SER A 30 7.48 -5.33 6.17
C SER A 30 7.53 -4.78 4.76
N LEU A 31 6.80 -5.39 3.82
CA LEU A 31 6.73 -4.92 2.44
C LEU A 31 6.10 -3.54 2.31
N MET A 32 5.11 -3.24 3.15
CA MET A 32 4.52 -1.91 3.19
C MET A 32 5.53 -0.87 3.69
N CYS A 33 6.39 -1.21 4.66
CA CYS A 33 7.48 -0.33 5.09
C CYS A 33 8.48 -0.06 3.96
N LEU A 34 8.89 -1.10 3.21
CA LEU A 34 9.78 -0.96 2.05
C LEU A 34 9.17 -0.07 0.96
N PHE A 35 7.90 -0.28 0.67
CA PHE A 35 7.18 0.59 -0.28
C PHE A 35 7.06 2.02 0.23
N ALA A 36 6.72 2.20 1.51
CA ALA A 36 6.53 3.51 2.12
C ALA A 36 7.81 4.36 2.12
N GLU A 37 8.98 3.75 2.38
CA GLU A 37 10.25 4.48 2.32
C GLU A 37 10.63 4.90 0.90
N ASP A 38 10.35 4.06 -0.09
CA ASP A 38 10.68 4.37 -1.48
C ASP A 38 9.78 5.44 -2.11
N ILE A 39 8.51 5.54 -1.66
CA ILE A 39 7.60 6.59 -2.13
C ILE A 39 7.62 7.85 -1.23
N GLY A 40 8.45 7.89 -0.18
CA GLY A 40 8.64 9.04 0.69
C GLY A 40 7.61 9.22 1.80
N LEU A 41 6.85 8.17 2.15
CA LEU A 41 5.98 8.13 3.34
C LEU A 41 6.75 7.79 4.62
N LEU A 42 7.89 7.13 4.49
CA LEU A 42 8.93 7.00 5.50
C LEU A 42 10.20 7.66 4.99
N ASP A 43 11.10 8.06 5.89
CA ASP A 43 12.41 8.57 5.51
C ASP A 43 13.17 7.54 4.66
N LYS A 44 13.88 8.02 3.66
CA LYS A 44 14.62 7.16 2.73
C LYS A 44 15.59 6.22 3.47
N TYR A 45 15.55 4.94 3.14
CA TYR A 45 16.32 3.86 3.76
C TYR A 45 16.05 3.69 5.27
N PHE A 46 14.91 4.12 5.77
CA PHE A 46 14.57 4.00 7.18
C PHE A 46 14.43 2.54 7.60
N PHE A 47 13.60 1.79 6.89
CA PHE A 47 13.36 0.37 7.16
C PHE A 47 14.57 -0.48 6.77
N ALA A 48 15.23 -0.18 5.66
CA ALA A 48 16.45 -0.87 5.25
C ALA A 48 17.54 -0.77 6.34
N ARG A 49 17.79 0.42 6.89
CA ARG A 49 18.74 0.60 8.02
C ARG A 49 18.29 -0.12 9.28
N LEU A 50 16.96 -0.16 9.55
CA LEU A 50 16.44 -0.90 10.69
C LEU A 50 16.71 -2.41 10.57
N LEU A 51 16.60 -2.95 9.34
CA LEU A 51 16.99 -4.34 9.07
C LEU A 51 18.49 -4.58 9.26
N ASP A 52 19.34 -3.61 8.90
CA ASP A 52 20.80 -3.72 9.10
C ASP A 52 21.19 -3.68 10.59
N ASP A 53 20.44 -2.93 11.39
CA ASP A 53 20.64 -2.88 12.84
C ASP A 53 20.21 -4.16 13.57
N CYS A 54 19.41 -5.02 12.93
CA CYS A 54 19.03 -6.32 13.48
C CYS A 54 20.19 -7.32 13.29
N THR A 55 20.90 -7.62 14.36
CA THR A 55 22.02 -8.58 14.37
C THR A 55 21.70 -9.87 15.14
N THR A 56 20.62 -9.85 15.92
CA THR A 56 20.10 -11.02 16.64
C THR A 56 18.59 -11.19 16.42
N PRO A 57 18.04 -12.41 16.61
CA PRO A 57 16.60 -12.64 16.50
C PRO A 57 15.77 -11.73 17.41
N GLU A 58 16.20 -11.52 18.65
CA GLU A 58 15.52 -10.66 19.62
C GLU A 58 15.46 -9.21 19.15
N GLN A 59 16.53 -8.72 18.51
CA GLN A 59 16.54 -7.37 17.95
C GLN A 59 15.56 -7.23 16.80
N SER A 60 15.37 -8.24 15.97
CA SER A 60 14.37 -8.20 14.91
C SER A 60 12.94 -8.13 15.48
N PHE A 61 12.67 -8.91 16.53
CA PHE A 61 11.40 -8.87 17.25
C PHE A 61 11.12 -7.48 17.84
N ASP A 62 12.12 -6.90 18.52
CA ASP A 62 11.98 -5.62 19.19
C ASP A 62 11.92 -4.46 18.22
N LEU A 63 12.86 -4.33 17.29
CA LEU A 63 13.01 -3.16 16.45
C LEU A 63 11.94 -3.08 15.36
N ILE A 64 11.72 -4.18 14.64
CA ILE A 64 10.72 -4.22 13.57
C ILE A 64 9.32 -4.15 14.19
N GLY A 65 9.09 -4.91 15.26
CA GLY A 65 7.82 -4.88 15.98
C GLY A 65 7.50 -3.51 16.57
N ALA A 66 8.50 -2.79 17.10
CA ALA A 66 8.29 -1.43 17.61
C ALA A 66 7.95 -0.44 16.48
N LEU A 67 8.58 -0.54 15.31
CA LEU A 67 8.20 0.27 14.16
C LEU A 67 6.72 0.05 13.78
N PHE A 68 6.26 -1.20 13.75
CA PHE A 68 4.86 -1.50 13.42
C PHE A 68 3.88 -0.95 14.47
N VAL A 69 4.28 -0.86 15.74
CA VAL A 69 3.50 -0.21 16.80
C VAL A 69 3.43 1.31 16.56
N GLU A 70 4.55 1.94 16.22
CA GLU A 70 4.58 3.38 15.90
C GLU A 70 3.68 3.70 14.70
N MET A 71 3.75 2.89 13.64
CA MET A 71 2.87 3.06 12.47
C MET A 71 1.38 2.84 12.77
N ASN A 72 1.04 2.20 13.88
CA ASN A 72 -0.34 2.07 14.36
C ASN A 72 -0.74 3.15 15.38
N THR A 73 0.18 3.99 15.82
CA THR A 73 -0.06 5.02 16.83
C THR A 73 -0.49 6.32 16.16
N PRO A 74 -1.69 6.87 16.47
CA PRO A 74 -2.15 8.11 15.86
C PRO A 74 -1.21 9.29 16.08
N GLY A 75 -0.97 10.05 15.01
CA GLY A 75 -0.09 11.20 15.00
C GLY A 75 1.30 10.88 14.46
N LYS A 76 2.23 11.79 14.72
CA LYS A 76 3.63 11.66 14.28
C LYS A 76 4.53 11.46 15.51
N THR A 77 5.39 10.45 15.44
CA THR A 77 6.32 10.14 16.53
C THR A 77 7.24 11.33 16.81
N ALA A 78 7.16 11.88 18.02
CA ALA A 78 7.83 13.14 18.38
C ALA A 78 9.33 13.00 18.62
N GLY A 79 9.82 11.79 18.98
CA GLY A 79 11.22 11.60 19.38
C GLY A 79 11.69 10.16 19.35
N GLY A 80 12.93 9.94 19.77
CA GLY A 80 13.56 8.62 19.82
C GLY A 80 13.94 8.09 18.45
N ARG A 81 14.14 6.77 18.37
CA ARG A 81 14.58 6.05 17.18
C ARG A 81 13.61 6.21 16.00
N PHE A 82 12.32 6.26 16.28
CA PHE A 82 11.24 6.33 15.29
C PHE A 82 10.73 7.75 15.06
N LYS A 83 11.48 8.78 15.45
CA LYS A 83 11.10 10.18 15.24
C LYS A 83 10.73 10.42 13.77
N GLY A 84 9.57 11.00 13.57
CA GLY A 84 9.10 11.35 12.24
C GLY A 84 8.22 10.30 11.57
N VAL A 85 8.11 9.09 12.14
CA VAL A 85 7.17 8.08 11.65
C VAL A 85 5.74 8.58 11.85
N ASP A 86 4.98 8.58 10.76
CA ASP A 86 3.57 8.96 10.75
C ASP A 86 2.65 7.75 10.98
N TYR A 87 1.48 8.02 11.52
CA TYR A 87 0.41 7.03 11.61
C TYR A 87 0.00 6.52 10.24
N PHE A 88 0.09 5.22 10.05
CA PHE A 88 -0.35 4.57 8.84
C PHE A 88 -1.83 4.19 8.95
N ASN A 89 -2.70 5.05 8.42
CA ASN A 89 -4.14 4.87 8.48
C ASN A 89 -4.60 3.59 7.78
N GLY A 90 -5.34 2.75 8.48
CA GLY A 90 -5.89 1.50 7.96
C GLY A 90 -5.71 0.32 8.92
N GLY A 91 -6.18 -0.85 8.49
CA GLY A 91 -6.17 -2.05 9.33
C GLY A 91 -4.85 -2.83 9.35
N LEU A 92 -3.89 -2.49 8.47
CA LEU A 92 -2.69 -3.31 8.27
C LEU A 92 -1.82 -3.43 9.53
N PHE A 93 -1.61 -2.31 10.25
CA PHE A 93 -0.79 -2.26 11.45
C PHE A 93 -1.59 -2.36 12.75
N ARG A 94 -2.92 -2.60 12.69
CA ARG A 94 -3.78 -2.72 13.90
C ARG A 94 -3.29 -3.79 14.88
N GLU A 95 -2.75 -4.87 14.34
CA GLU A 95 -2.11 -5.93 15.09
C GLU A 95 -0.64 -6.03 14.65
N PRO A 96 0.29 -5.32 15.31
CA PRO A 96 1.69 -5.36 14.95
C PRO A 96 2.25 -6.78 15.07
N ALA A 97 2.76 -7.31 13.98
CA ALA A 97 3.37 -8.62 13.96
C ALA A 97 4.81 -8.53 14.51
N ARG A 98 5.14 -9.40 15.46
CA ARG A 98 6.48 -9.49 16.05
C ARG A 98 6.99 -10.90 15.86
N ILE A 99 8.14 -11.04 15.25
CA ILE A 99 8.78 -12.34 14.98
C ILE A 99 10.29 -12.19 15.20
N GLU A 100 10.86 -13.13 15.93
CA GLU A 100 12.31 -13.32 15.95
C GLU A 100 12.73 -13.94 14.62
N LEU A 101 13.54 -13.22 13.84
CA LEU A 101 13.99 -13.68 12.53
C LEU A 101 15.30 -14.45 12.65
N ALA A 102 15.38 -15.58 11.97
CA ALA A 102 16.65 -16.25 11.73
C ALA A 102 17.49 -15.42 10.71
N ALA A 103 18.79 -15.68 10.65
CA ALA A 103 19.70 -14.91 9.80
C ALA A 103 19.31 -14.97 8.31
N ASP A 104 18.93 -16.12 7.82
CA ASP A 104 18.47 -16.34 6.45
C ASP A 104 17.14 -15.61 6.16
N GLU A 105 16.22 -15.56 7.12
CA GLU A 105 14.96 -14.80 7.01
C GLU A 105 15.21 -13.28 6.97
N LEU A 106 16.17 -12.80 7.78
CA LEU A 106 16.58 -11.40 7.74
C LEU A 106 17.26 -11.05 6.42
N ASP A 107 18.10 -11.93 5.88
CA ASP A 107 18.74 -11.74 4.57
C ASP A 107 17.71 -11.69 3.44
N LEU A 108 16.63 -12.47 3.49
CA LEU A 108 15.55 -12.39 2.52
C LEU A 108 14.87 -11.01 2.54
N LEU A 109 14.65 -10.42 3.73
CA LEU A 109 14.11 -9.06 3.83
C LEU A 109 15.09 -7.99 3.35
N LYS A 110 16.38 -8.12 3.65
CA LYS A 110 17.44 -7.22 3.15
C LYS A 110 17.54 -7.29 1.62
N ASN A 111 17.44 -8.48 1.04
CA ASN A 111 17.38 -8.63 -0.41
C ASN A 111 16.13 -7.98 -1.02
N ALA A 112 14.99 -8.05 -0.33
CA ALA A 112 13.79 -7.34 -0.74
C ALA A 112 13.95 -5.81 -0.62
N ALA A 113 14.69 -5.32 0.38
CA ALA A 113 14.99 -3.89 0.56
C ALA A 113 15.93 -3.32 -0.53
N ALA A 114 16.71 -4.16 -1.21
CA ALA A 114 17.55 -3.74 -2.32
C ALA A 114 16.77 -3.46 -3.62
N PHE A 115 15.47 -3.81 -3.66
CA PHE A 115 14.61 -3.57 -4.82
C PHE A 115 13.95 -2.19 -4.75
N ASP A 116 13.84 -1.50 -5.89
CA ASP A 116 13.15 -0.20 -5.97
C ASP A 116 11.61 -0.38 -6.04
N TRP A 117 10.94 -0.16 -4.94
CA TRP A 117 9.50 -0.37 -4.79
C TRP A 117 8.65 0.73 -5.46
N ARG A 118 9.24 1.85 -5.91
CA ARG A 118 8.52 2.91 -6.65
C ARG A 118 7.91 2.42 -7.95
N PHE A 119 8.49 1.37 -8.53
CA PHE A 119 7.96 0.75 -9.74
C PHE A 119 6.81 -0.23 -9.49
N VAL A 120 6.51 -0.53 -8.22
CA VAL A 120 5.38 -1.38 -7.86
C VAL A 120 4.11 -0.54 -7.80
N ARG A 121 3.18 -0.84 -8.69
CA ARG A 121 1.89 -0.13 -8.70
C ARG A 121 1.07 -0.47 -7.45
N PRO A 122 0.43 0.52 -6.80
CA PRO A 122 -0.37 0.31 -5.58
C PRO A 122 -1.44 -0.78 -5.72
N GLU A 123 -2.02 -0.93 -6.90
CA GLU A 123 -3.05 -1.94 -7.19
C GLU A 123 -2.53 -3.37 -7.01
N ILE A 124 -1.22 -3.57 -7.12
CA ILE A 124 -0.58 -4.88 -6.91
C ILE A 124 -0.65 -5.29 -5.44
N PHE A 125 -0.59 -4.34 -4.50
CA PHE A 125 -0.75 -4.66 -3.07
C PHE A 125 -2.14 -5.23 -2.78
N GLY A 126 -3.20 -4.71 -3.42
CA GLY A 126 -4.55 -5.29 -3.34
C GLY A 126 -4.56 -6.75 -3.79
N THR A 127 -3.93 -7.05 -4.92
CA THR A 127 -3.79 -8.42 -5.45
C THR A 127 -3.03 -9.33 -4.50
N ILE A 128 -1.98 -8.81 -3.86
CA ILE A 128 -1.19 -9.53 -2.87
C ILE A 128 -2.04 -9.89 -1.66
N PHE A 129 -2.80 -8.93 -1.15
CA PHE A 129 -3.74 -9.14 -0.06
C PHE A 129 -4.75 -10.23 -0.40
N GLU A 130 -5.37 -10.16 -1.57
CA GLU A 130 -6.33 -11.16 -2.04
C GLU A 130 -5.71 -12.56 -2.17
N HIS A 131 -4.51 -12.65 -2.73
CA HIS A 131 -3.80 -13.94 -2.85
C HIS A 131 -3.27 -14.47 -1.53
N SER A 132 -3.10 -13.63 -0.54
CA SER A 132 -2.68 -14.02 0.79
C SER A 132 -3.81 -14.58 1.65
N LEU A 133 -5.08 -14.28 1.30
CA LEU A 133 -6.24 -14.91 1.90
C LEU A 133 -6.36 -16.38 1.46
N GLY A 134 -6.76 -17.26 2.37
CA GLY A 134 -7.07 -18.67 2.04
C GLY A 134 -8.20 -18.76 1.00
N SER A 135 -8.25 -19.84 0.22
CA SER A 135 -9.25 -20.03 -0.82
C SER A 135 -10.69 -19.83 -0.32
N THR A 136 -10.99 -20.32 0.87
CA THR A 136 -12.32 -20.18 1.52
C THR A 136 -12.63 -18.73 1.86
N GLN A 137 -11.65 -17.98 2.35
CA GLN A 137 -11.81 -16.55 2.67
C GLN A 137 -11.95 -15.69 1.41
N ARG A 138 -11.19 -16.01 0.34
CA ARG A 138 -11.34 -15.32 -0.97
C ARG A 138 -12.74 -15.45 -1.54
N HIS A 139 -13.33 -16.65 -1.50
CA HIS A 139 -14.70 -16.86 -1.95
C HIS A 139 -15.72 -16.14 -1.06
N ALA A 140 -15.52 -16.12 0.26
CA ALA A 140 -16.41 -15.46 1.20
C ALA A 140 -16.42 -13.92 1.03
N PHE A 141 -15.29 -13.33 0.66
CA PHE A 141 -15.14 -11.87 0.48
C PHE A 141 -15.32 -11.41 -0.98
N GLY A 142 -15.55 -12.33 -1.93
CA GLY A 142 -15.66 -11.99 -3.35
C GLY A 142 -14.38 -11.33 -3.90
N ALA A 143 -13.23 -11.64 -3.30
CA ALA A 143 -11.95 -11.01 -3.61
C ALA A 143 -11.43 -11.50 -4.97
N HIS A 144 -11.78 -10.77 -6.04
CA HIS A 144 -11.30 -11.00 -7.40
C HIS A 144 -10.60 -9.75 -7.90
N PHE A 145 -9.35 -9.91 -8.30
CA PHE A 145 -8.59 -8.83 -8.93
C PHE A 145 -9.18 -8.48 -10.30
N THR A 146 -9.63 -7.23 -10.44
CA THR A 146 -10.01 -6.68 -11.73
C THR A 146 -8.85 -5.87 -12.32
N SER A 147 -8.48 -6.16 -13.57
CA SER A 147 -7.35 -5.50 -14.20
C SER A 147 -7.59 -4.01 -14.40
N PRO A 148 -6.55 -3.15 -14.33
CA PRO A 148 -6.70 -1.72 -14.63
C PRO A 148 -7.32 -1.44 -16.00
N VAL A 149 -7.06 -2.29 -16.98
CA VAL A 149 -7.62 -2.18 -18.35
C VAL A 149 -9.13 -2.39 -18.32
N ASP A 150 -9.60 -3.38 -17.57
CA ASP A 150 -11.04 -3.67 -17.46
C ASP A 150 -11.75 -2.60 -16.61
N ILE A 151 -11.11 -2.12 -15.56
CA ILE A 151 -11.62 -0.99 -14.76
C ILE A 151 -11.80 0.26 -15.65
N MET A 152 -10.85 0.56 -16.51
CA MET A 152 -10.92 1.70 -17.42
C MET A 152 -12.04 1.59 -18.47
N LYS A 153 -12.53 0.39 -18.77
CA LYS A 153 -13.73 0.23 -19.63
C LYS A 153 -15.01 0.78 -18.98
N ILE A 154 -15.00 0.90 -17.65
CA ILE A 154 -16.11 1.49 -16.86
C ILE A 154 -15.77 2.94 -16.50
N VAL A 155 -14.64 3.18 -15.84
CA VAL A 155 -14.23 4.51 -15.36
C VAL A 155 -14.06 5.50 -16.53
N GLY A 156 -13.54 5.01 -17.66
CA GLY A 156 -13.36 5.84 -18.87
C GLY A 156 -14.65 6.52 -19.32
N PRO A 157 -15.67 5.77 -19.74
CA PRO A 157 -16.91 6.37 -20.25
C PRO A 157 -17.79 6.99 -19.17
N THR A 158 -17.73 6.55 -17.92
CA THR A 158 -18.64 7.03 -16.87
C THR A 158 -18.10 8.25 -16.11
N ILE A 159 -16.79 8.37 -15.98
CA ILE A 159 -16.13 9.46 -15.23
C ILE A 159 -15.28 10.31 -16.16
N VAL A 160 -14.27 9.71 -16.80
CA VAL A 160 -13.23 10.48 -17.51
C VAL A 160 -13.80 11.25 -18.71
N ALA A 161 -14.53 10.58 -19.58
CA ALA A 161 -15.03 11.21 -20.82
C ALA A 161 -15.98 12.37 -20.55
N PRO A 162 -17.01 12.27 -19.68
CA PRO A 162 -17.92 13.37 -19.39
C PRO A 162 -17.23 14.59 -18.75
N TRP A 163 -16.24 14.36 -17.88
CA TRP A 163 -15.49 15.45 -17.27
C TRP A 163 -14.55 16.12 -18.27
N ARG A 164 -13.85 15.34 -19.09
CA ARG A 164 -12.94 15.86 -20.12
C ARG A 164 -13.70 16.75 -21.11
N GLU A 165 -14.86 16.30 -21.58
CA GLU A 165 -15.70 17.10 -22.50
C GLU A 165 -16.09 18.45 -21.89
N GLN A 166 -16.48 18.49 -20.62
CA GLN A 166 -16.82 19.72 -19.91
C GLN A 166 -15.61 20.65 -19.76
N ILE A 167 -14.44 20.10 -19.42
CA ILE A 167 -13.19 20.87 -19.25
C ILE A 167 -12.74 21.42 -20.60
N ASP A 168 -12.69 20.60 -21.64
CA ASP A 168 -12.23 20.99 -22.99
C ASP A 168 -13.16 22.02 -23.65
N SER A 169 -14.44 22.03 -23.31
CA SER A 169 -15.41 22.99 -23.78
C SER A 169 -15.44 24.32 -22.99
N ALA A 170 -14.77 24.38 -21.84
CA ALA A 170 -14.73 25.59 -21.02
C ALA A 170 -13.90 26.69 -21.69
N LYS A 171 -14.52 27.86 -21.93
CA LYS A 171 -13.87 28.99 -22.61
C LYS A 171 -13.50 30.14 -21.68
N THR A 172 -13.81 30.03 -20.39
CA THR A 172 -13.57 31.10 -19.41
C THR A 172 -12.98 30.55 -18.12
N LEU A 173 -12.13 31.34 -17.48
CA LEU A 173 -11.54 31.01 -16.19
C LEU A 173 -12.63 30.71 -15.15
N LYS A 174 -13.67 31.55 -15.08
CA LYS A 174 -14.80 31.32 -14.16
C LYS A 174 -15.43 29.95 -14.36
N ARG A 175 -15.58 29.49 -15.60
CA ARG A 175 -16.11 28.14 -15.87
C ARG A 175 -15.19 27.03 -15.41
N LEU A 176 -13.89 27.21 -15.55
CA LEU A 176 -12.89 26.26 -15.05
C LEU A 176 -12.90 26.19 -13.52
N GLU A 177 -12.99 27.33 -12.82
CA GLU A 177 -13.13 27.39 -11.36
C GLU A 177 -14.39 26.66 -10.85
N GLU A 178 -15.53 26.85 -11.54
CA GLU A 178 -16.77 26.13 -11.23
C GLU A 178 -16.62 24.62 -11.43
N LEU A 179 -15.93 24.19 -12.48
CA LEU A 179 -15.67 22.78 -12.75
C LEU A 179 -14.73 22.18 -11.71
N LEU A 180 -13.69 22.91 -11.31
CA LEU A 180 -12.77 22.50 -10.25
C LEU A 180 -13.52 22.27 -8.92
N ALA A 181 -14.31 23.24 -8.48
CA ALA A 181 -15.11 23.12 -7.26
C ALA A 181 -16.09 21.92 -7.30
N ARG A 182 -16.66 21.64 -8.47
CA ARG A 182 -17.51 20.46 -8.66
C ARG A 182 -16.70 19.17 -8.65
N LEU A 183 -15.50 19.14 -9.23
CA LEU A 183 -14.62 17.98 -9.27
C LEU A 183 -14.15 17.62 -7.87
N GLU A 184 -13.76 18.60 -7.06
CA GLU A 184 -13.35 18.41 -5.66
C GLU A 184 -14.46 17.81 -4.79
N ASN A 185 -15.72 18.11 -5.10
CA ASN A 185 -16.88 17.57 -4.40
C ASN A 185 -17.50 16.33 -5.06
N PHE A 186 -16.88 15.84 -6.15
CA PHE A 186 -17.38 14.66 -6.86
C PHE A 186 -17.19 13.39 -6.02
N ARG A 187 -18.24 12.61 -5.88
CA ARG A 187 -18.24 11.41 -5.04
C ARG A 187 -18.42 10.18 -5.90
N VAL A 188 -17.57 9.18 -5.63
CA VAL A 188 -17.64 7.85 -6.25
C VAL A 188 -17.95 6.84 -5.15
N LEU A 189 -18.94 6.00 -5.37
CA LEU A 189 -19.30 4.90 -4.50
C LEU A 189 -19.11 3.58 -5.23
N ASP A 190 -18.36 2.68 -4.64
CA ASP A 190 -18.28 1.28 -5.03
C ASP A 190 -18.75 0.41 -3.86
N PRO A 191 -19.98 -0.12 -3.91
CA PRO A 191 -20.57 -0.87 -2.80
C PRO A 191 -19.97 -2.27 -2.62
N ALA A 192 -19.15 -2.73 -3.57
CA ALA A 192 -18.47 -4.03 -3.56
C ALA A 192 -16.97 -3.87 -3.85
N CYS A 193 -16.35 -2.85 -3.27
CA CYS A 193 -15.02 -2.34 -3.66
C CYS A 193 -13.86 -3.35 -3.53
N GLY A 194 -14.01 -4.44 -2.78
CA GLY A 194 -12.92 -5.39 -2.55
C GLY A 194 -11.68 -4.70 -2.01
N SER A 195 -10.55 -4.82 -2.72
CA SER A 195 -9.30 -4.10 -2.42
C SER A 195 -9.30 -2.62 -2.82
N GLY A 196 -10.39 -2.08 -3.34
CA GLY A 196 -10.53 -0.68 -3.73
C GLY A 196 -9.92 -0.33 -5.09
N ASN A 197 -9.62 -1.29 -5.94
CA ASN A 197 -8.95 -1.05 -7.23
C ASN A 197 -9.72 -0.07 -8.13
N PHE A 198 -11.06 -0.17 -8.18
CA PHE A 198 -11.90 0.78 -8.93
C PHE A 198 -11.79 2.20 -8.35
N LEU A 199 -11.84 2.34 -7.03
CA LEU A 199 -11.73 3.63 -6.35
C LEU A 199 -10.34 4.26 -6.55
N CYS A 200 -9.27 3.46 -6.45
CA CYS A 200 -7.91 3.92 -6.70
C CYS A 200 -7.73 4.45 -8.13
N ILE A 201 -8.24 3.72 -9.13
CA ILE A 201 -8.13 4.13 -10.53
C ILE A 201 -9.01 5.34 -10.81
N ALA A 202 -10.25 5.36 -10.31
CA ALA A 202 -11.14 6.51 -10.44
C ALA A 202 -10.52 7.76 -9.80
N TYR A 203 -9.97 7.67 -8.60
CA TYR A 203 -9.28 8.77 -7.94
C TYR A 203 -8.09 9.29 -8.74
N ARG A 204 -7.24 8.39 -9.25
CA ARG A 204 -6.10 8.77 -10.10
C ARG A 204 -6.54 9.51 -11.36
N GLU A 205 -7.60 9.06 -12.01
CA GLU A 205 -8.13 9.73 -13.21
C GLU A 205 -8.77 11.09 -12.87
N LEU A 206 -9.46 11.20 -11.73
CA LEU A 206 -9.97 12.48 -11.22
C LEU A 206 -8.83 13.49 -10.96
N LYS A 207 -7.72 13.03 -10.34
CA LYS A 207 -6.54 13.89 -10.16
C LYS A 207 -5.86 14.30 -11.46
N ARG A 208 -5.92 13.49 -12.51
CA ARG A 208 -5.46 13.87 -13.86
C ARG A 208 -6.36 14.92 -14.50
N LEU A 209 -7.68 14.82 -14.30
CA LEU A 209 -8.62 15.83 -14.75
C LEU A 209 -8.45 17.16 -14.01
N GLU A 210 -8.20 17.10 -12.70
CA GLU A 210 -7.87 18.27 -11.90
C GLU A 210 -6.59 18.96 -12.42
N ALA A 211 -5.51 18.22 -12.67
CA ALA A 211 -4.29 18.76 -13.25
C ALA A 211 -4.55 19.43 -14.61
N ARG A 212 -5.40 18.84 -15.46
CA ARG A 212 -5.78 19.40 -16.76
C ARG A 212 -6.54 20.72 -16.65
N ILE A 213 -7.23 20.99 -15.55
CA ILE A 213 -7.91 22.29 -15.32
C ILE A 213 -6.88 23.40 -15.08
N TYR A 214 -5.71 23.07 -14.54
CA TYR A 214 -4.63 24.04 -14.28
C TYR A 214 -3.70 24.29 -15.47
N GLU A 215 -3.77 23.48 -16.52
CA GLU A 215 -3.05 23.69 -17.80
C GLU A 215 -3.77 24.70 -18.70
#